data_be0311dd788c5cae10ac110335f6fa59
#
_entry.id   be0311dd788c5cae10ac110335f6fa59
#
_cell.length_a   1.000
_cell.length_b   1.000
_cell.length_c   1.000
_cell.angle_alpha   90.00
_cell.angle_beta   90.00
_cell.angle_gamma   90.00
#
_symmetry.space_group_name_H-M   'P 1'
#
loop_
_entity.id
_entity.type
_entity.pdbx_description
1 polymer ?
#
loop_
_entity_poly.entity_id
_entity_poly.type
_entity_poly.pdbx_seq_one_letter_code
_entity_poly.pdbx_strand_id
1 'polypeptide(L)'
;MLEGRVAVITGSTDGIGLAIARVLASRKASIMLNGFGDTAHIEALRRELAREHGVTVAYGAADLSIGSEAAGLIQHATREFGHVDILVNNAGTQHKSPIEAHPPERWDAVLALNLSAAFHTIRTVLPQMRERNWGRIVNIASIYGLNGGYDRSSYVASKHGLVGLSKAVALETATSGITCNAVCPGHVSTRIFYKIAKDLAQRDNISREEAQRRVAANDMPSGRAVAPEQVAEMVAFLCSAAAAEIRGAALSMDGGWLAR
;
A
#
# COMPACT_ATOMS: atom_id res chain seq x y z
N MET A 1 17.03 -11.11 4.97
CA MET A 1 17.56 -10.48 3.76
C MET A 1 16.67 -10.89 2.60
N LEU A 2 16.44 -10.00 1.64
CA LEU A 2 15.63 -10.22 0.44
C LEU A 2 16.50 -10.19 -0.83
N GLU A 3 17.76 -10.55 -0.69
CA GLU A 3 18.70 -10.58 -1.79
C GLU A 3 18.22 -11.52 -2.91
N GLY A 4 18.32 -11.05 -4.16
CA GLY A 4 17.78 -11.75 -5.33
C GLY A 4 16.26 -11.71 -5.48
N ARG A 5 15.50 -11.05 -4.57
CA ARG A 5 14.07 -10.86 -4.69
C ARG A 5 13.73 -9.57 -5.42
N VAL A 6 12.63 -9.60 -6.14
CA VAL A 6 12.09 -8.46 -6.88
C VAL A 6 10.75 -8.04 -6.28
N ALA A 7 10.64 -6.78 -5.91
CA ALA A 7 9.43 -6.19 -5.35
C ALA A 7 8.82 -5.15 -6.28
N VAL A 8 7.54 -5.30 -6.59
CA VAL A 8 6.72 -4.27 -7.23
C VAL A 8 5.89 -3.57 -6.16
N ILE A 9 6.01 -2.25 -6.03
CA ILE A 9 5.26 -1.46 -5.06
C ILE A 9 4.47 -0.39 -5.82
N THR A 10 3.15 -0.48 -5.77
CA THR A 10 2.27 0.50 -6.40
C THR A 10 2.16 1.77 -5.55
N GLY A 11 2.11 2.94 -6.21
CA GLY A 11 2.04 4.23 -5.51
C GLY A 11 3.27 4.50 -4.63
N SER A 12 4.47 4.22 -5.11
CA SER A 12 5.72 4.23 -4.33
C SER A 12 6.61 5.44 -4.57
N THR A 13 6.10 6.49 -5.23
CA THR A 13 6.83 7.76 -5.42
C THR A 13 6.72 8.71 -4.21
N ASP A 14 5.85 8.41 -3.23
CA ASP A 14 5.65 9.21 -2.01
C ASP A 14 5.08 8.35 -0.87
N GLY A 15 5.10 8.88 0.36
CA GLY A 15 4.38 8.36 1.53
C GLY A 15 4.70 6.92 1.91
N ILE A 16 3.65 6.14 2.18
CA ILE A 16 3.79 4.73 2.63
C ILE A 16 4.53 3.89 1.60
N GLY A 17 4.16 4.02 0.32
CA GLY A 17 4.78 3.23 -0.75
C GLY A 17 6.28 3.50 -0.89
N LEU A 18 6.70 4.75 -0.76
CA LEU A 18 8.12 5.11 -0.78
C LEU A 18 8.87 4.55 0.44
N ALA A 19 8.29 4.62 1.64
CA ALA A 19 8.88 4.02 2.83
C ALA A 19 9.05 2.50 2.67
N ILE A 20 8.04 1.82 2.10
CA ILE A 20 8.13 0.39 1.79
C ILE A 20 9.26 0.12 0.78
N ALA A 21 9.37 0.92 -0.28
CA ALA A 21 10.43 0.76 -1.27
C ALA A 21 11.83 0.91 -0.64
N ARG A 22 12.03 1.91 0.23
CA ARG A 22 13.28 2.12 0.98
C ARG A 22 13.63 0.92 1.88
N VAL A 23 12.67 0.45 2.68
CA VAL A 23 12.89 -0.67 3.59
C VAL A 23 13.16 -1.98 2.85
N LEU A 24 12.44 -2.28 1.75
CA LEU A 24 12.71 -3.50 0.98
C LEU A 24 14.06 -3.41 0.23
N ALA A 25 14.42 -2.23 -0.30
CA ALA A 25 15.73 -1.99 -0.93
C ALA A 25 16.88 -2.12 0.07
N SER A 26 16.74 -1.60 1.30
CA SER A 26 17.75 -1.77 2.37
C SER A 26 17.94 -3.24 2.76
N ARG A 27 16.93 -4.10 2.53
CA ARG A 27 16.98 -5.55 2.70
C ARG A 27 17.46 -6.29 1.43
N LYS A 28 17.97 -5.55 0.43
CA LYS A 28 18.54 -6.05 -0.82
C LYS A 28 17.55 -6.59 -1.85
N ALA A 29 16.29 -6.19 -1.79
CA ALA A 29 15.36 -6.45 -2.89
C ALA A 29 15.61 -5.46 -4.05
N SER A 30 15.50 -5.93 -5.30
CA SER A 30 15.33 -5.07 -6.46
C SER A 30 13.92 -4.49 -6.49
N ILE A 31 13.75 -3.25 -6.94
CA ILE A 31 12.50 -2.51 -6.79
C ILE A 31 11.96 -2.04 -8.14
N MET A 32 10.70 -2.33 -8.42
CA MET A 32 9.90 -1.62 -9.41
C MET A 32 9.05 -0.58 -8.70
N LEU A 33 9.36 0.69 -8.91
CA LEU A 33 8.55 1.83 -8.46
C LEU A 33 7.38 2.06 -9.43
N ASN A 34 6.28 2.57 -8.89
CA ASN A 34 5.14 3.07 -9.67
C ASN A 34 4.50 4.26 -8.96
N GLY A 35 3.95 5.17 -9.69
CA GLY A 35 3.22 6.34 -9.18
C GLY A 35 3.27 7.49 -10.16
N PHE A 36 2.67 8.61 -9.80
CA PHE A 36 2.70 9.83 -10.57
C PHE A 36 3.60 10.88 -9.93
N GLY A 37 4.04 11.85 -10.71
CA GLY A 37 4.84 12.97 -10.24
C GLY A 37 5.70 13.59 -11.34
N ASP A 38 6.55 14.51 -10.95
CA ASP A 38 7.56 15.10 -11.84
C ASP A 38 8.59 14.04 -12.23
N THR A 39 8.83 13.88 -13.53
CA THR A 39 9.71 12.85 -14.08
C THR A 39 11.15 12.99 -13.59
N ALA A 40 11.66 14.22 -13.46
CA ALA A 40 13.01 14.44 -12.98
C ALA A 40 13.17 14.07 -11.51
N HIS A 41 12.14 14.38 -10.70
CA HIS A 41 12.10 13.99 -9.29
C HIS A 41 12.04 12.46 -9.13
N ILE A 42 11.19 11.78 -9.91
CA ILE A 42 11.08 10.30 -9.87
C ILE A 42 12.41 9.64 -10.28
N GLU A 43 13.06 10.15 -11.32
CA GLU A 43 14.34 9.62 -11.76
C GLU A 43 15.46 9.88 -10.73
N ALA A 44 15.45 11.03 -10.07
CA ALA A 44 16.37 11.31 -8.96
C ALA A 44 16.18 10.34 -7.80
N LEU A 45 14.92 10.09 -7.41
CA LEU A 45 14.54 9.12 -6.37
C LEU A 45 14.99 7.70 -6.73
N ARG A 46 14.75 7.27 -7.97
CA ARG A 46 15.16 5.96 -8.47
C ARG A 46 16.69 5.76 -8.34
N ARG A 47 17.47 6.76 -8.77
CA ARG A 47 18.94 6.74 -8.70
C ARG A 47 19.43 6.78 -7.25
N GLU A 48 18.80 7.58 -6.40
CA GLU A 48 19.10 7.66 -4.97
C GLU A 48 18.98 6.29 -4.32
N LEU A 49 17.81 5.63 -4.47
CA LEU A 49 17.54 4.30 -3.91
C LEU A 49 18.53 3.24 -4.42
N ALA A 50 18.79 3.24 -5.72
CA ALA A 50 19.74 2.28 -6.32
C ALA A 50 21.14 2.47 -5.74
N ARG A 51 21.62 3.71 -5.63
CA ARG A 51 22.96 4.04 -5.10
C ARG A 51 23.08 3.76 -3.62
N GLU A 52 22.07 4.16 -2.82
CA GLU A 52 22.10 4.03 -1.35
C GLU A 52 22.11 2.57 -0.92
N HIS A 53 21.34 1.72 -1.60
CA HIS A 53 21.14 0.34 -1.18
C HIS A 53 21.91 -0.68 -2.04
N GLY A 54 22.50 -0.27 -3.16
CA GLY A 54 23.24 -1.16 -4.07
C GLY A 54 22.32 -2.21 -4.71
N VAL A 55 21.11 -1.82 -5.14
CA VAL A 55 20.11 -2.69 -5.77
C VAL A 55 19.65 -2.09 -7.10
N THR A 56 19.08 -2.92 -7.96
CA THR A 56 18.44 -2.43 -9.18
C THR A 56 17.08 -1.81 -8.86
N VAL A 57 16.85 -0.59 -9.34
CA VAL A 57 15.57 0.10 -9.20
C VAL A 57 15.10 0.56 -10.57
N ALA A 58 13.88 0.16 -10.94
CA ALA A 58 13.20 0.59 -12.15
C ALA A 58 11.92 1.38 -11.81
N TYR A 59 11.31 2.00 -12.81
CA TYR A 59 10.07 2.75 -12.66
C TYR A 59 9.10 2.42 -13.79
N GLY A 60 7.83 2.23 -13.46
CA GLY A 60 6.73 2.01 -14.40
C GLY A 60 5.63 3.07 -14.23
N ALA A 61 5.43 3.90 -15.25
CA ALA A 61 4.43 4.98 -15.28
C ALA A 61 3.02 4.46 -15.65
N ALA A 62 2.51 3.45 -14.98
CA ALA A 62 1.18 2.89 -15.24
C ALA A 62 0.08 3.62 -14.47
N ASP A 63 -1.04 3.95 -15.13
CA ASP A 63 -2.28 4.35 -14.47
C ASP A 63 -3.04 3.10 -14.00
N LEU A 64 -2.99 2.85 -12.71
CA LEU A 64 -3.57 1.65 -12.12
C LEU A 64 -5.11 1.66 -12.08
N SER A 65 -5.76 2.80 -12.36
CA SER A 65 -7.21 2.84 -12.56
C SER A 65 -7.65 2.12 -13.86
N ILE A 66 -6.68 1.85 -14.75
CA ILE A 66 -6.85 1.13 -16.00
C ILE A 66 -6.31 -0.29 -15.84
N GLY A 67 -7.19 -1.30 -15.86
CA GLY A 67 -6.82 -2.68 -15.57
C GLY A 67 -5.72 -3.26 -16.47
N SER A 68 -5.68 -2.87 -17.77
CA SER A 68 -4.61 -3.28 -18.69
C SER A 68 -3.26 -2.68 -18.32
N GLU A 69 -3.22 -1.45 -17.82
CA GLU A 69 -1.98 -0.81 -17.36
C GLU A 69 -1.50 -1.40 -16.03
N ALA A 70 -2.43 -1.71 -15.11
CA ALA A 70 -2.10 -2.42 -13.88
C ALA A 70 -1.44 -3.80 -14.17
N ALA A 71 -1.98 -4.56 -15.13
CA ALA A 71 -1.37 -5.79 -15.60
C ALA A 71 -0.03 -5.52 -16.32
N GLY A 72 0.03 -4.46 -17.13
CA GLY A 72 1.21 -4.03 -17.85
C GLY A 72 2.39 -3.68 -16.94
N LEU A 73 2.14 -3.13 -15.75
CA LEU A 73 3.19 -2.87 -14.75
C LEU A 73 3.89 -4.16 -14.31
N ILE A 74 3.14 -5.22 -14.02
CA ILE A 74 3.71 -6.53 -13.64
C ILE A 74 4.50 -7.13 -14.80
N GLN A 75 3.96 -7.06 -16.03
CA GLN A 75 4.67 -7.53 -17.21
C GLN A 75 5.96 -6.73 -17.48
N HIS A 76 5.94 -5.41 -17.24
CA HIS A 76 7.13 -4.56 -17.32
C HIS A 76 8.18 -5.01 -16.29
N ALA A 77 7.80 -5.18 -15.03
CA ALA A 77 8.70 -5.67 -14.00
C ALA A 77 9.29 -7.06 -14.34
N THR A 78 8.45 -7.95 -14.92
CA THR A 78 8.91 -9.28 -15.34
C THR A 78 9.93 -9.20 -16.49
N ARG A 79 9.74 -8.28 -17.46
CA ARG A 79 10.73 -8.06 -18.54
C ARG A 79 12.04 -7.48 -18.01
N GLU A 80 11.96 -6.56 -17.05
CA GLU A 80 13.12 -5.85 -16.50
C GLU A 80 13.98 -6.74 -15.59
N PHE A 81 13.33 -7.55 -14.73
CA PHE A 81 13.99 -8.30 -13.68
C PHE A 81 13.93 -9.83 -13.85
N GLY A 82 13.22 -10.33 -14.87
CA GLY A 82 13.00 -11.75 -15.11
C GLY A 82 11.83 -12.34 -14.33
N HIS A 83 11.48 -11.80 -13.18
CA HIS A 83 10.37 -12.27 -12.34
C HIS A 83 9.91 -11.21 -11.33
N VAL A 84 8.82 -11.50 -10.61
CA VAL A 84 8.34 -10.72 -9.46
C VAL A 84 8.06 -11.66 -8.29
N ASP A 85 8.72 -11.42 -7.16
CA ASP A 85 8.56 -12.21 -5.93
C ASP A 85 7.61 -11.55 -4.93
N ILE A 86 7.66 -10.22 -4.82
CA ILE A 86 6.90 -9.44 -3.84
C ILE A 86 6.03 -8.44 -4.59
N LEU A 87 4.73 -8.46 -4.28
CA LEU A 87 3.78 -7.48 -4.78
C LEU A 87 3.17 -6.72 -3.59
N VAL A 88 3.35 -5.40 -3.58
CA VAL A 88 2.71 -4.52 -2.61
C VAL A 88 1.69 -3.62 -3.32
N ASN A 89 0.41 -3.90 -3.13
CA ASN A 89 -0.68 -3.07 -3.60
C ASN A 89 -0.93 -1.95 -2.59
N ASN A 90 -0.29 -0.80 -2.80
CA ASN A 90 -0.37 0.35 -1.91
C ASN A 90 -1.08 1.55 -2.54
N ALA A 91 -1.09 1.69 -3.88
CA ALA A 91 -1.79 2.78 -4.54
C ALA A 91 -3.24 2.88 -4.10
N GLY A 92 -3.70 4.10 -3.86
CA GLY A 92 -5.07 4.31 -3.43
C GLY A 92 -5.46 5.78 -3.35
N THR A 93 -6.75 6.01 -3.41
CA THR A 93 -7.37 7.33 -3.29
C THR A 93 -8.63 7.25 -2.42
N GLN A 94 -9.15 8.39 -2.01
CA GLN A 94 -10.41 8.50 -1.30
C GLN A 94 -11.21 9.71 -1.78
N HIS A 95 -12.52 9.63 -1.65
CA HIS A 95 -13.43 10.75 -1.77
C HIS A 95 -14.34 10.80 -0.54
N LYS A 96 -14.56 12.00 0.00
CA LYS A 96 -15.45 12.22 1.15
C LYS A 96 -16.70 12.91 0.69
N SER A 97 -17.84 12.26 0.92
CA SER A 97 -19.18 12.82 0.64
C SER A 97 -20.23 11.98 1.36
N PRO A 98 -21.34 12.56 1.84
CA PRO A 98 -22.53 11.78 2.19
C PRO A 98 -22.94 10.87 1.04
N ILE A 99 -23.56 9.73 1.35
CA ILE A 99 -23.81 8.70 0.33
C ILE A 99 -24.77 9.17 -0.77
N GLU A 100 -25.77 9.96 -0.41
CA GLU A 100 -26.76 10.52 -1.33
C GLU A 100 -26.19 11.61 -2.25
N ALA A 101 -25.09 12.23 -1.85
CA ALA A 101 -24.35 13.24 -2.62
C ALA A 101 -23.04 12.72 -3.23
N HIS A 102 -22.76 11.42 -3.09
CA HIS A 102 -21.51 10.83 -3.59
C HIS A 102 -21.56 10.70 -5.11
N PRO A 103 -20.67 11.39 -5.86
CA PRO A 103 -20.70 11.32 -7.32
C PRO A 103 -20.37 9.91 -7.81
N PRO A 104 -21.20 9.29 -8.69
CA PRO A 104 -20.96 7.93 -9.19
C PRO A 104 -19.57 7.74 -9.81
N GLU A 105 -19.07 8.72 -10.55
CA GLU A 105 -17.74 8.66 -11.17
C GLU A 105 -16.61 8.65 -10.15
N ARG A 106 -16.83 9.23 -8.94
CA ARG A 106 -15.87 9.16 -7.83
C ARG A 106 -15.92 7.81 -7.14
N TRP A 107 -17.09 7.21 -7.05
CA TRP A 107 -17.25 5.86 -6.57
C TRP A 107 -16.46 4.89 -7.47
N ASP A 108 -16.70 4.94 -8.77
CA ASP A 108 -16.02 4.07 -9.75
C ASP A 108 -14.51 4.26 -9.74
N ALA A 109 -14.02 5.50 -9.71
CA ALA A 109 -12.58 5.79 -9.65
C ALA A 109 -11.91 5.24 -8.38
N VAL A 110 -12.59 5.33 -7.21
CA VAL A 110 -12.06 4.77 -5.97
C VAL A 110 -12.01 3.24 -6.03
N LEU A 111 -13.06 2.58 -6.52
CA LEU A 111 -13.06 1.12 -6.67
C LEU A 111 -12.02 0.65 -7.69
N ALA A 112 -11.91 1.34 -8.83
CA ALA A 112 -10.94 1.01 -9.87
C ALA A 112 -9.51 1.01 -9.31
N LEU A 113 -9.11 2.08 -8.61
CA LEU A 113 -7.74 2.20 -8.11
C LEU A 113 -7.49 1.36 -6.85
N ASN A 114 -8.41 1.37 -5.86
CA ASN A 114 -8.15 0.75 -4.56
C ASN A 114 -8.36 -0.77 -4.54
N LEU A 115 -9.21 -1.31 -5.44
CA LEU A 115 -9.61 -2.71 -5.43
C LEU A 115 -9.32 -3.41 -6.76
N SER A 116 -9.84 -2.89 -7.88
CA SER A 116 -9.69 -3.54 -9.17
C SER A 116 -8.23 -3.59 -9.63
N ALA A 117 -7.44 -2.54 -9.36
CA ALA A 117 -6.01 -2.53 -9.62
C ALA A 117 -5.29 -3.70 -8.92
N ALA A 118 -5.59 -3.94 -7.63
CA ALA A 118 -5.02 -5.05 -6.88
C ALA A 118 -5.41 -6.42 -7.48
N PHE A 119 -6.66 -6.57 -7.92
CA PHE A 119 -7.09 -7.77 -8.63
C PHE A 119 -6.27 -7.99 -9.91
N HIS A 120 -6.08 -6.96 -10.74
CA HIS A 120 -5.35 -7.07 -12.00
C HIS A 120 -3.86 -7.38 -11.79
N THR A 121 -3.21 -6.74 -10.82
CA THR A 121 -1.80 -7.00 -10.50
C THR A 121 -1.62 -8.41 -9.92
N ILE A 122 -2.49 -8.84 -9.00
CA ILE A 122 -2.45 -10.18 -8.40
C ILE A 122 -2.68 -11.24 -9.47
N ARG A 123 -3.75 -11.10 -10.29
CA ARG A 123 -4.06 -12.03 -11.38
C ARG A 123 -2.87 -12.22 -12.33
N THR A 124 -2.11 -11.14 -12.60
CA THR A 124 -0.98 -11.17 -13.53
C THR A 124 0.28 -11.77 -12.91
N VAL A 125 0.52 -11.55 -11.61
CA VAL A 125 1.74 -12.05 -10.96
C VAL A 125 1.63 -13.49 -10.48
N LEU A 126 0.43 -13.97 -10.12
CA LEU A 126 0.22 -15.29 -9.50
C LEU A 126 0.75 -16.47 -10.34
N PRO A 127 0.60 -16.53 -11.68
CA PRO A 127 1.12 -17.67 -12.45
C PRO A 127 2.61 -17.89 -12.23
N GLN A 128 3.44 -16.84 -12.34
CA GLN A 128 4.89 -16.94 -12.13
C GLN A 128 5.28 -17.23 -10.67
N MET A 129 4.50 -16.73 -9.69
CA MET A 129 4.71 -17.07 -8.28
C MET A 129 4.40 -18.54 -8.00
N ARG A 130 3.35 -19.11 -8.63
CA ARG A 130 3.00 -20.54 -8.54
C ARG A 130 4.08 -21.42 -9.15
N GLU A 131 4.59 -21.08 -10.33
CA GLU A 131 5.66 -21.83 -11.02
C GLU A 131 6.93 -21.88 -10.15
N ARG A 132 7.28 -20.76 -9.50
CA ARG A 132 8.45 -20.65 -8.61
C ARG A 132 8.18 -21.17 -7.19
N ASN A 133 6.94 -21.51 -6.87
CA ASN A 133 6.44 -21.89 -5.55
C ASN A 133 6.88 -20.92 -4.45
N TRP A 134 6.90 -19.62 -4.74
CA TRP A 134 7.22 -18.57 -3.78
C TRP A 134 6.60 -17.24 -4.19
N GLY A 135 5.98 -16.56 -3.23
CA GLY A 135 5.44 -15.22 -3.44
C GLY A 135 5.01 -14.57 -2.13
N ARG A 136 5.07 -13.24 -2.10
CA ARG A 136 4.56 -12.41 -1.01
C ARG A 136 3.67 -11.31 -1.57
N ILE A 137 2.40 -11.36 -1.26
CA ILE A 137 1.42 -10.35 -1.66
C ILE A 137 0.96 -9.61 -0.41
N VAL A 138 1.17 -8.31 -0.38
CA VAL A 138 0.75 -7.45 0.72
C VAL A 138 -0.14 -6.33 0.18
N ASN A 139 -1.37 -6.28 0.64
CA ASN A 139 -2.34 -5.25 0.26
C ASN A 139 -2.42 -4.20 1.38
N ILE A 140 -2.10 -2.94 1.06
CA ILE A 140 -2.25 -1.85 2.02
C ILE A 140 -3.72 -1.42 2.05
N ALA A 141 -4.45 -1.99 3.02
CA ALA A 141 -5.85 -1.69 3.24
C ALA A 141 -6.03 -0.41 4.11
N SER A 142 -6.74 -0.50 5.19
CA SER A 142 -6.99 0.57 6.18
C SER A 142 -7.77 -0.03 7.35
N ILE A 143 -7.82 0.64 8.50
CA ILE A 143 -8.83 0.39 9.54
C ILE A 143 -10.26 0.44 8.96
N TYR A 144 -10.48 1.27 7.92
CA TYR A 144 -11.74 1.33 7.17
C TYR A 144 -11.98 0.13 6.22
N GLY A 145 -11.09 -0.84 6.22
CA GLY A 145 -11.33 -2.18 5.66
C GLY A 145 -11.86 -3.18 6.69
N LEU A 146 -11.95 -2.77 7.96
CA LEU A 146 -12.39 -3.57 9.10
C LEU A 146 -13.55 -2.94 9.85
N ASN A 147 -13.81 -1.65 9.64
CA ASN A 147 -14.89 -0.90 10.27
C ASN A 147 -15.42 0.18 9.34
N GLY A 148 -16.61 0.74 9.65
CA GLY A 148 -17.24 1.83 8.91
C GLY A 148 -16.55 3.19 9.12
N GLY A 149 -16.95 4.17 8.32
CA GLY A 149 -16.49 5.56 8.42
C GLY A 149 -17.49 6.51 7.79
N TYR A 150 -17.72 7.65 8.43
CA TYR A 150 -18.61 8.69 7.91
C TYR A 150 -18.08 9.27 6.60
N ASP A 151 -19.00 9.51 5.65
CA ASP A 151 -18.71 10.17 4.36
C ASP A 151 -17.63 9.48 3.51
N ARG A 152 -17.44 8.16 3.65
CA ARG A 152 -16.37 7.40 3.00
C ARG A 152 -16.87 6.11 2.35
N SER A 153 -18.10 6.07 1.87
CA SER A 153 -18.75 4.84 1.38
C SER A 153 -17.88 4.08 0.36
N SER A 154 -17.39 4.76 -0.68
CA SER A 154 -16.53 4.14 -1.71
C SER A 154 -15.19 3.64 -1.14
N TYR A 155 -14.58 4.42 -0.24
CA TYR A 155 -13.32 4.05 0.38
C TYR A 155 -13.49 2.84 1.31
N VAL A 156 -14.50 2.86 2.18
CA VAL A 156 -14.84 1.73 3.06
C VAL A 156 -15.11 0.48 2.25
N ALA A 157 -15.98 0.56 1.23
CA ALA A 157 -16.30 -0.57 0.36
C ALA A 157 -15.04 -1.14 -0.32
N SER A 158 -14.18 -0.26 -0.89
CA SER A 158 -12.96 -0.69 -1.56
C SER A 158 -11.96 -1.37 -0.62
N LYS A 159 -11.81 -0.85 0.62
CA LYS A 159 -10.85 -1.41 1.59
C LYS A 159 -11.37 -2.71 2.23
N HIS A 160 -12.68 -2.86 2.45
CA HIS A 160 -13.28 -4.15 2.81
C HIS A 160 -13.12 -5.18 1.69
N GLY A 161 -13.38 -4.77 0.44
CA GLY A 161 -13.15 -5.62 -0.73
C GLY A 161 -11.70 -6.09 -0.83
N LEU A 162 -10.73 -5.22 -0.55
CA LEU A 162 -9.31 -5.55 -0.58
C LEU A 162 -8.91 -6.55 0.51
N VAL A 163 -9.49 -6.43 1.72
CA VAL A 163 -9.33 -7.44 2.80
C VAL A 163 -9.95 -8.77 2.37
N GLY A 164 -11.16 -8.74 1.77
CA GLY A 164 -11.80 -9.94 1.23
C GLY A 164 -10.99 -10.61 0.13
N LEU A 165 -10.46 -9.84 -0.82
CA LEU A 165 -9.57 -10.32 -1.87
C LEU A 165 -8.31 -10.98 -1.29
N SER A 166 -7.71 -10.38 -0.26
CA SER A 166 -6.53 -10.96 0.42
C SER A 166 -6.81 -12.33 0.99
N LYS A 167 -7.98 -12.54 1.59
CA LYS A 167 -8.42 -13.83 2.15
C LYS A 167 -8.66 -14.87 1.06
N ALA A 168 -9.34 -14.49 -0.02
CA ALA A 168 -9.61 -15.38 -1.15
C ALA A 168 -8.30 -15.87 -1.77
N VAL A 169 -7.37 -14.95 -2.11
CA VAL A 169 -6.07 -15.30 -2.67
C VAL A 169 -5.24 -16.17 -1.72
N ALA A 170 -5.29 -15.89 -0.41
CA ALA A 170 -4.58 -16.70 0.59
C ALA A 170 -5.09 -18.15 0.62
N LEU A 171 -6.41 -18.37 0.52
CA LEU A 171 -7.00 -19.70 0.45
C LEU A 171 -6.64 -20.42 -0.87
N GLU A 172 -6.70 -19.72 -1.99
CA GLU A 172 -6.33 -20.27 -3.31
C GLU A 172 -4.84 -20.65 -3.43
N THR A 173 -4.00 -20.13 -2.55
CA THR A 173 -2.55 -20.36 -2.51
C THR A 173 -2.08 -21.10 -1.25
N ALA A 174 -3.01 -21.60 -0.42
CA ALA A 174 -2.71 -22.15 0.90
C ALA A 174 -1.72 -23.33 0.90
N THR A 175 -1.72 -24.13 -0.17
CA THR A 175 -0.83 -25.29 -0.33
C THR A 175 0.50 -24.97 -1.02
N SER A 176 0.82 -23.69 -1.21
CA SER A 176 2.03 -23.24 -1.90
C SER A 176 2.90 -22.35 -1.01
N GLY A 177 4.09 -22.00 -1.49
CA GLY A 177 4.98 -21.04 -0.83
C GLY A 177 4.54 -19.57 -0.94
N ILE A 178 3.29 -19.29 -1.39
CA ILE A 178 2.77 -17.95 -1.58
C ILE A 178 1.92 -17.54 -0.38
N THR A 179 2.08 -16.29 0.11
CA THR A 179 1.19 -15.70 1.10
C THR A 179 0.55 -14.42 0.58
N CYS A 180 -0.69 -14.16 0.99
CA CYS A 180 -1.39 -12.91 0.71
C CYS A 180 -2.00 -12.38 2.01
N ASN A 181 -1.68 -11.13 2.37
CA ASN A 181 -2.14 -10.49 3.61
C ASN A 181 -2.52 -9.03 3.38
N ALA A 182 -3.34 -8.48 4.27
CA ALA A 182 -3.68 -7.08 4.32
C ALA A 182 -3.03 -6.40 5.53
N VAL A 183 -2.41 -5.25 5.34
CA VAL A 183 -2.02 -4.34 6.42
C VAL A 183 -3.07 -3.23 6.48
N CYS A 184 -3.58 -2.97 7.67
CA CYS A 184 -4.70 -2.06 7.91
C CYS A 184 -4.27 -0.89 8.83
N PRO A 185 -3.57 0.13 8.29
CA PRO A 185 -3.15 1.27 9.09
C PRO A 185 -4.34 2.16 9.45
N GLY A 186 -4.23 2.83 10.61
CA GLY A 186 -4.99 4.03 10.95
C GLY A 186 -4.43 5.27 10.26
N HIS A 187 -4.36 6.40 10.98
CA HIS A 187 -3.69 7.59 10.45
C HIS A 187 -2.17 7.36 10.34
N VAL A 188 -1.65 7.58 9.13
CA VAL A 188 -0.21 7.51 8.87
C VAL A 188 0.33 8.92 8.63
N SER A 189 1.46 9.26 9.24
CA SER A 189 2.12 10.58 9.18
C SER A 189 2.75 10.87 7.80
N THR A 190 1.90 10.90 6.78
CA THR A 190 2.25 11.23 5.39
C THR A 190 2.01 12.71 5.11
N ARG A 191 2.37 13.18 3.91
CA ARG A 191 2.09 14.55 3.46
C ARG A 191 0.62 14.94 3.61
N ILE A 192 -0.32 14.00 3.40
CA ILE A 192 -1.76 14.25 3.57
C ILE A 192 -2.10 14.51 5.03
N PHE A 193 -1.55 13.73 5.96
CA PHE A 193 -1.74 13.94 7.40
C PHE A 193 -1.23 15.33 7.85
N TYR A 194 -0.03 15.69 7.44
CA TYR A 194 0.54 17.01 7.77
C TYR A 194 -0.23 18.17 7.14
N LYS A 195 -0.79 17.98 5.94
CA LYS A 195 -1.68 18.98 5.34
C LYS A 195 -2.94 19.19 6.17
N ILE A 196 -3.62 18.10 6.55
CA ILE A 196 -4.83 18.16 7.41
C ILE A 196 -4.51 18.84 8.74
N ALA A 197 -3.39 18.48 9.37
CA ALA A 197 -2.97 19.10 10.63
C ALA A 197 -2.64 20.59 10.46
N LYS A 198 -2.03 20.98 9.33
CA LYS A 198 -1.77 22.40 9.02
C LYS A 198 -3.06 23.19 8.88
N ASP A 199 -4.01 22.67 8.13
CA ASP A 199 -5.32 23.31 7.90
C ASP A 199 -6.09 23.44 9.23
N LEU A 200 -6.04 22.43 10.10
CA LEU A 200 -6.61 22.45 11.44
C LEU A 200 -5.92 23.51 12.32
N ALA A 201 -4.59 23.57 12.32
CA ALA A 201 -3.81 24.53 13.10
C ALA A 201 -4.19 25.98 12.75
N GLN A 202 -4.34 26.25 11.45
CA GLN A 202 -4.75 27.58 10.96
C GLN A 202 -6.20 27.92 11.34
N ARG A 203 -7.13 26.96 11.17
CA ARG A 203 -8.55 27.17 11.47
C ARG A 203 -8.80 27.44 12.95
N ASP A 204 -8.15 26.66 13.83
CA ASP A 204 -8.39 26.68 15.28
C ASP A 204 -7.40 27.54 16.04
N ASN A 205 -6.44 28.20 15.35
CA ASN A 205 -5.38 29.03 15.92
C ASN A 205 -4.59 28.32 17.04
N ILE A 206 -4.18 27.06 16.76
CA ILE A 206 -3.39 26.23 17.67
C ILE A 206 -2.02 25.89 17.07
N SER A 207 -1.09 25.34 17.89
CA SER A 207 0.22 24.92 17.41
C SER A 207 0.10 23.74 16.43
N ARG A 208 1.13 23.55 15.58
CA ARG A 208 1.17 22.40 14.65
C ARG A 208 1.19 21.07 15.40
N GLU A 209 1.92 21.00 16.49
CA GLU A 209 2.04 19.80 17.34
C GLU A 209 0.69 19.46 17.98
N GLU A 210 -0.05 20.44 18.44
CA GLU A 210 -1.40 20.24 18.99
C GLU A 210 -2.37 19.79 17.89
N ALA A 211 -2.32 20.39 16.72
CA ALA A 211 -3.15 19.98 15.58
C ALA A 211 -2.84 18.53 15.15
N GLN A 212 -1.56 18.14 15.09
CA GLN A 212 -1.17 16.76 14.79
C GLN A 212 -1.71 15.78 15.83
N ARG A 213 -1.60 16.11 17.12
CA ARG A 213 -2.17 15.29 18.21
C ARG A 213 -3.69 15.15 18.05
N ARG A 214 -4.42 16.26 17.79
CA ARG A 214 -5.88 16.22 17.60
C ARG A 214 -6.28 15.39 16.38
N VAL A 215 -5.60 15.55 15.25
CA VAL A 215 -5.87 14.75 14.05
C VAL A 215 -5.62 13.28 14.32
N ALA A 216 -4.54 12.93 15.01
CA ALA A 216 -4.25 11.55 15.38
C ALA A 216 -5.29 11.00 16.39
N ALA A 217 -5.58 11.75 17.47
CA ALA A 217 -6.45 11.32 18.55
C ALA A 217 -7.91 11.07 18.13
N ASN A 218 -8.38 11.68 17.02
CA ASN A 218 -9.73 11.42 16.49
C ASN A 218 -9.98 9.96 16.20
N ASP A 219 -8.97 9.26 15.65
CA ASP A 219 -9.10 7.87 15.20
C ASP A 219 -8.03 6.93 15.83
N MET A 220 -7.17 7.45 16.71
CA MET A 220 -6.07 6.68 17.31
C MET A 220 -6.05 6.87 18.83
N PRO A 221 -6.53 5.92 19.64
CA PRO A 221 -6.49 6.00 21.10
C PRO A 221 -5.11 6.29 21.69
N SER A 222 -4.03 5.85 21.02
CA SER A 222 -2.65 6.17 21.38
C SER A 222 -2.29 7.66 21.25
N GLY A 223 -3.15 8.48 20.59
CA GLY A 223 -2.90 9.88 20.27
C GLY A 223 -1.74 10.12 19.27
N ARG A 224 -1.24 9.10 18.62
CA ARG A 224 -0.09 9.18 17.72
C ARG A 224 -0.42 8.55 16.37
N ALA A 225 -0.05 9.24 15.28
CA ALA A 225 -0.09 8.66 13.94
C ALA A 225 1.01 7.58 13.76
N VAL A 226 0.72 6.57 12.96
CA VAL A 226 1.70 5.56 12.56
C VAL A 226 2.73 6.20 11.64
N ALA A 227 4.02 5.95 11.84
CA ALA A 227 5.03 6.37 10.88
C ALA A 227 4.99 5.49 9.62
N PRO A 228 5.22 6.05 8.40
CA PRO A 228 5.31 5.26 7.18
C PRO A 228 6.31 4.10 7.29
N GLU A 229 7.42 4.31 8.00
CA GLU A 229 8.48 3.32 8.24
C GLU A 229 7.96 2.14 9.08
N GLN A 230 7.04 2.36 10.01
CA GLN A 230 6.42 1.27 10.79
C GLN A 230 5.56 0.39 9.90
N VAL A 231 4.81 0.98 8.94
CA VAL A 231 4.07 0.20 7.94
C VAL A 231 5.03 -0.58 7.05
N ALA A 232 6.12 0.05 6.63
CA ALA A 232 7.14 -0.58 5.80
C ALA A 232 7.82 -1.77 6.50
N GLU A 233 8.12 -1.65 7.80
CA GLU A 233 8.68 -2.75 8.60
C GLU A 233 7.68 -3.92 8.76
N MET A 234 6.38 -3.64 8.92
CA MET A 234 5.34 -4.69 8.92
C MET A 234 5.30 -5.41 7.56
N VAL A 235 5.36 -4.68 6.44
CA VAL A 235 5.43 -5.29 5.10
C VAL A 235 6.67 -6.16 4.97
N ALA A 236 7.82 -5.68 5.42
CA ALA A 236 9.07 -6.42 5.35
C ALA A 236 9.05 -7.67 6.25
N PHE A 237 8.40 -7.61 7.42
CA PHE A 237 8.13 -8.79 8.26
C PHE A 237 7.29 -9.81 7.52
N LEU A 238 6.18 -9.40 6.88
CA LEU A 238 5.32 -10.29 6.10
C LEU A 238 6.03 -10.92 4.89
N CYS A 239 7.12 -10.31 4.41
CA CYS A 239 7.96 -10.88 3.36
C CYS A 239 9.02 -11.87 3.90
N SER A 240 9.19 -11.97 5.20
CA SER A 240 10.18 -12.85 5.84
C SER A 240 9.71 -14.31 5.93
N ALA A 241 10.65 -15.21 6.22
CA ALA A 241 10.34 -16.61 6.50
C ALA A 241 9.53 -16.79 7.79
N ALA A 242 9.70 -15.91 8.78
CA ALA A 242 8.93 -15.96 10.03
C ALA A 242 7.42 -15.75 9.84
N ALA A 243 7.01 -15.11 8.73
CA ALA A 243 5.61 -14.87 8.40
C ALA A 243 5.03 -15.89 7.38
N ALA A 244 5.72 -17.02 7.12
CA ALA A 244 5.30 -17.98 6.08
C ALA A 244 3.90 -18.58 6.34
N GLU A 245 3.47 -18.69 7.59
CA GLU A 245 2.15 -19.18 7.96
C GLU A 245 1.13 -18.07 8.29
N ILE A 246 1.50 -16.80 8.08
CA ILE A 246 0.53 -15.70 8.14
C ILE A 246 -0.11 -15.58 6.76
N ARG A 247 -1.36 -16.05 6.64
CA ARG A 247 -2.10 -16.17 5.39
C ARG A 247 -3.52 -15.62 5.55
N GLY A 248 -3.92 -14.67 4.72
CA GLY A 248 -5.24 -14.04 4.77
C GLY A 248 -5.48 -13.15 5.98
N ALA A 249 -4.43 -12.81 6.73
CA ALA A 249 -4.54 -11.94 7.88
C ALA A 249 -4.83 -10.49 7.47
N ALA A 250 -5.60 -9.79 8.32
CA ALA A 250 -5.81 -8.35 8.25
C ALA A 250 -5.20 -7.73 9.51
N LEU A 251 -3.99 -7.19 9.38
CA LEU A 251 -3.16 -6.73 10.50
C LEU A 251 -3.36 -5.23 10.72
N SER A 252 -4.00 -4.86 11.83
CA SER A 252 -4.22 -3.46 12.18
C SER A 252 -2.96 -2.83 12.77
N MET A 253 -2.73 -1.56 12.41
CA MET A 253 -1.72 -0.67 12.96
C MET A 253 -2.40 0.66 13.29
N ASP A 254 -3.17 0.71 14.39
CA ASP A 254 -4.21 1.70 14.59
C ASP A 254 -4.20 2.34 16.00
N GLY A 255 -3.14 2.11 16.76
CA GLY A 255 -3.03 2.66 18.13
C GLY A 255 -4.14 2.22 19.07
N GLY A 256 -4.79 1.08 18.81
CA GLY A 256 -5.85 0.50 19.63
C GLY A 256 -7.26 0.91 19.21
N TRP A 257 -7.47 1.52 18.04
CA TRP A 257 -8.80 1.96 17.60
C TRP A 257 -9.81 0.82 17.46
N LEU A 258 -9.39 -0.33 16.94
CA LEU A 258 -10.22 -1.53 16.78
C LEU A 258 -10.35 -2.36 18.06
N ALA A 259 -9.68 -2.01 19.14
CA ALA A 259 -9.74 -2.74 20.41
C ALA A 259 -10.91 -2.31 21.32
N ARG A 260 -11.75 -1.37 20.87
CA ARG A 260 -12.89 -0.82 21.60
C ARG A 260 -14.22 -1.10 20.90
#